data_7c8bc62aacc264c899cd54ccfd05304f
#
_entry.id   7c8bc62aacc264c899cd54ccfd05304f
#
_cell.length_a   1.000
_cell.length_b   1.000
_cell.length_c   1.000
_cell.angle_alpha   90.00
_cell.angle_beta   90.00
_cell.angle_gamma   90.00
#
_symmetry.space_group_name_H-M   'P 1'
#
loop_
_entity.id
_entity.type
_entity.pdbx_description
1 polymer ?
#
loop_
_entity_poly.entity_id
_entity_poly.type
_entity_poly.pdbx_seq_one_letter_code
_entity_poly.pdbx_strand_id
1 'polypeptide(L)'
;MRKLMIGLVALGLAGCAMNYSDIRKNSTQTFTTTKSLEQMETCLIPKLDSETYNGPAINTTVKPLENGVTLVPLAGLEFIDLIKSNAGTEVVYYGEGTKSILFPERRIKVTLKAIKSCL
;
A
#
# COMPACT_ATOMS: atom_id res chain seq x y z
N MET A 1 -37.66 18.27 -17.76
CA MET A 1 -37.59 17.95 -16.32
C MET A 1 -36.98 16.59 -15.99
N ARG A 2 -37.19 15.56 -16.79
CA ARG A 2 -36.59 14.23 -16.51
C ARG A 2 -35.08 14.16 -16.72
N LYS A 3 -34.48 15.05 -17.50
CA LYS A 3 -33.02 15.04 -17.78
C LYS A 3 -32.17 15.67 -16.68
N LEU A 4 -32.75 16.44 -15.77
CA LEU A 4 -32.03 17.08 -14.67
C LEU A 4 -31.83 16.19 -13.45
N MET A 5 -32.68 15.14 -13.27
CA MET A 5 -32.56 14.21 -12.16
C MET A 5 -31.43 13.16 -12.34
N ILE A 6 -31.07 12.85 -13.57
CA ILE A 6 -30.04 11.86 -13.89
C ILE A 6 -28.64 12.42 -13.67
N GLY A 7 -28.47 13.74 -13.82
CA GLY A 7 -27.18 14.40 -13.60
C GLY A 7 -26.75 14.51 -12.13
N LEU A 8 -27.71 14.56 -11.21
CA LEU A 8 -27.43 14.69 -9.77
C LEU A 8 -26.96 13.37 -9.13
N VAL A 9 -27.43 12.25 -9.66
CA VAL A 9 -27.06 10.91 -9.13
C VAL A 9 -25.61 10.54 -9.54
N ALA A 10 -25.17 10.99 -10.72
CA ALA A 10 -23.81 10.72 -11.18
C ALA A 10 -22.74 11.50 -10.42
N LEU A 11 -23.06 12.68 -9.91
CA LEU A 11 -22.13 13.50 -9.12
C LEU A 11 -21.93 12.98 -7.69
N GLY A 12 -22.93 12.30 -7.12
CA GLY A 12 -22.82 11.71 -5.78
C GLY A 12 -21.96 10.47 -5.71
N LEU A 13 -21.80 9.73 -6.81
CA LEU A 13 -20.99 8.50 -6.86
C LEU A 13 -19.49 8.78 -7.08
N ALA A 14 -19.14 9.92 -7.69
CA ALA A 14 -17.75 10.29 -7.95
C ALA A 14 -16.99 10.79 -6.71
N GLY A 15 -17.70 11.21 -5.64
CA GLY A 15 -17.09 11.75 -4.41
C GLY A 15 -16.66 10.70 -3.38
N CYS A 16 -17.06 9.43 -3.54
CA CYS A 16 -16.82 8.38 -2.52
C CYS A 16 -15.74 7.36 -2.90
N ALA A 17 -15.18 7.42 -4.10
CA ALA A 17 -14.16 6.48 -4.55
C ALA A 17 -12.77 7.01 -4.20
N MET A 18 -12.16 6.45 -3.14
CA MET A 18 -10.71 6.59 -2.94
C MET A 18 -10.01 5.92 -4.12
N ASN A 19 -9.40 6.73 -4.96
CA ASN A 19 -8.73 6.25 -6.14
C ASN A 19 -7.32 5.78 -5.77
N TYR A 20 -7.06 4.48 -5.88
CA TYR A 20 -5.73 3.90 -5.65
C TYR A 20 -4.64 4.57 -6.49
N SER A 21 -4.99 5.11 -7.66
CA SER A 21 -4.05 5.85 -8.50
C SER A 21 -3.53 7.12 -7.82
N ASP A 22 -4.32 7.74 -6.95
CA ASP A 22 -3.90 8.95 -6.23
C ASP A 22 -2.86 8.64 -5.16
N ILE A 23 -2.97 7.50 -4.49
CA ILE A 23 -1.98 7.05 -3.50
C ILE A 23 -0.64 6.76 -4.17
N ARG A 24 -0.66 6.24 -5.40
CA ARG A 24 0.54 5.88 -6.17
C ARG A 24 1.18 7.05 -6.92
N LYS A 25 0.61 8.24 -6.90
CA LYS A 25 1.21 9.42 -7.54
C LYS A 25 2.55 9.80 -6.94
N ASN A 26 2.68 9.65 -5.63
CA ASN A 26 3.89 10.01 -4.90
C ASN A 26 4.30 8.86 -3.98
N SER A 27 5.42 8.23 -4.28
CA SER A 27 6.01 7.26 -3.37
C SER A 27 6.52 7.96 -2.12
N THR A 28 6.38 7.29 -0.98
CA THR A 28 6.94 7.77 0.28
C THR A 28 8.44 7.51 0.32
N GLN A 29 8.86 6.31 -0.09
CA GLN A 29 10.27 5.94 -0.14
C GLN A 29 10.48 4.73 -1.07
N THR A 30 11.64 4.68 -1.72
CA THR A 30 12.05 3.59 -2.60
C THR A 30 13.34 2.97 -2.09
N PHE A 31 13.43 1.64 -2.16
CA PHE A 31 14.60 0.87 -1.76
C PHE A 31 14.98 -0.11 -2.85
N THR A 32 16.23 -0.55 -2.84
CA THR A 32 16.70 -1.67 -3.66
C THR A 32 17.34 -2.70 -2.75
N THR A 33 17.21 -3.98 -3.10
CA THR A 33 17.83 -5.07 -2.36
C THR A 33 18.28 -6.15 -3.33
N THR A 34 19.32 -6.90 -2.97
CA THR A 34 19.79 -8.06 -3.74
C THR A 34 18.91 -9.29 -3.51
N LYS A 35 18.02 -9.24 -2.53
CA LYS A 35 17.12 -10.36 -2.24
C LYS A 35 16.08 -10.54 -3.34
N SER A 36 15.65 -11.77 -3.54
CA SER A 36 14.61 -12.10 -4.51
C SER A 36 13.24 -11.62 -4.05
N LEU A 37 12.29 -11.55 -5.00
CA LEU A 37 10.90 -11.22 -4.70
C LEU A 37 10.33 -12.15 -3.60
N GLU A 38 10.58 -13.44 -3.71
CA GLU A 38 10.09 -14.44 -2.75
C GLU A 38 10.71 -14.26 -1.36
N GLN A 39 12.00 -13.95 -1.30
CA GLN A 39 12.65 -13.65 -0.03
C GLN A 39 12.07 -12.43 0.64
N MET A 40 11.77 -11.40 -0.15
CA MET A 40 11.14 -10.18 0.38
C MET A 40 9.73 -10.44 0.88
N GLU A 41 8.90 -11.18 0.13
CA GLU A 41 7.56 -11.55 0.57
C GLU A 41 7.59 -12.37 1.86
N THR A 42 8.44 -13.38 1.92
CA THR A 42 8.57 -14.28 3.08
C THR A 42 9.00 -13.51 4.34
N CYS A 43 9.87 -12.53 4.19
CA CYS A 43 10.31 -11.70 5.31
C CYS A 43 9.27 -10.68 5.73
N LEU A 44 8.69 -9.98 4.76
CA LEU A 44 7.91 -8.76 5.01
C LEU A 44 6.47 -9.04 5.42
N ILE A 45 5.79 -10.00 4.79
CA ILE A 45 4.37 -10.27 5.06
C ILE A 45 4.12 -10.62 6.54
N PRO A 46 4.86 -11.55 7.17
CA PRO A 46 4.65 -11.84 8.59
C PRO A 46 4.87 -10.63 9.50
N LYS A 47 5.82 -9.77 9.16
CA LYS A 47 6.09 -8.55 9.92
C LYS A 47 4.95 -7.55 9.84
N LEU A 48 4.38 -7.36 8.65
CA LEU A 48 3.23 -6.49 8.44
C LEU A 48 1.99 -7.04 9.15
N ASP A 49 1.77 -8.35 9.08
CA ASP A 49 0.62 -9.00 9.72
C ASP A 49 0.70 -8.98 11.26
N SER A 50 1.92 -8.95 11.83
CA SER A 50 2.10 -8.89 13.28
C SER A 50 1.92 -7.50 13.86
N GLU A 51 1.99 -6.45 13.02
CA GLU A 51 1.81 -5.09 13.48
C GLU A 51 0.33 -4.76 13.63
N THR A 52 -0.08 -4.52 14.87
CA THR A 52 -1.44 -4.06 15.18
C THR A 52 -1.44 -2.55 15.37
N TYR A 53 -2.45 -1.90 14.83
CA TYR A 53 -2.66 -0.47 15.03
C TYR A 53 -4.05 -0.25 15.62
N ASN A 54 -4.13 -0.12 16.95
CA ASN A 54 -5.36 0.14 17.70
C ASN A 54 -6.53 -0.80 17.38
N GLY A 55 -6.25 -2.09 17.12
CA GLY A 55 -7.30 -3.04 16.82
C GLY A 55 -6.76 -4.44 16.50
N PRO A 56 -7.64 -5.35 16.02
CA PRO A 56 -7.21 -6.68 15.60
C PRO A 56 -6.25 -6.60 14.42
N ALA A 57 -5.36 -7.57 14.31
CA ALA A 57 -4.43 -7.69 13.19
C ALA A 57 -5.22 -7.77 11.87
N ILE A 58 -4.78 -7.00 10.87
CA ILE A 58 -5.34 -7.01 9.53
C ILE A 58 -4.33 -7.71 8.62
N ASN A 59 -4.76 -8.80 8.00
CA ASN A 59 -3.89 -9.57 7.11
C ASN A 59 -3.53 -8.74 5.86
N THR A 60 -2.24 -8.80 5.51
CA THR A 60 -1.75 -8.21 4.28
C THR A 60 -2.29 -8.95 3.07
N THR A 61 -2.89 -8.23 2.14
CA THR A 61 -3.34 -8.77 0.86
C THR A 61 -2.22 -8.67 -0.15
N VAL A 62 -2.02 -9.72 -0.95
CA VAL A 62 -1.04 -9.74 -2.02
C VAL A 62 -1.77 -9.70 -3.35
N LYS A 63 -1.42 -8.74 -4.21
CA LYS A 63 -2.00 -8.60 -5.55
C LYS A 63 -0.90 -8.61 -6.61
N PRO A 64 -1.13 -9.23 -7.79
CA PRO A 64 -0.12 -9.28 -8.83
C PRO A 64 0.10 -7.90 -9.48
N LEU A 65 1.35 -7.65 -9.86
CA LEU A 65 1.77 -6.56 -10.74
C LEU A 65 2.49 -7.14 -11.94
N GLU A 66 2.73 -6.34 -12.97
CA GLU A 66 3.37 -6.79 -14.20
C GLU A 66 4.72 -7.47 -13.96
N ASN A 67 5.60 -6.95 -13.15
CA ASN A 67 6.90 -7.55 -12.85
C ASN A 67 7.11 -7.80 -11.37
N GLY A 68 6.05 -8.16 -10.67
CA GLY A 68 6.14 -8.36 -9.23
C GLY A 68 4.80 -8.50 -8.56
N VAL A 69 4.73 -8.02 -7.34
CA VAL A 69 3.51 -8.01 -6.53
C VAL A 69 3.38 -6.70 -5.77
N THR A 70 2.17 -6.35 -5.37
CA THR A 70 1.96 -5.32 -4.39
C THR A 70 1.41 -5.93 -3.11
N LEU A 71 1.99 -5.53 -1.99
CA LEU A 71 1.50 -5.88 -0.66
C LEU A 71 0.59 -4.75 -0.19
N VAL A 72 -0.61 -5.12 0.27
CA VAL A 72 -1.63 -4.15 0.68
C VAL A 72 -1.97 -4.41 2.15
N PRO A 73 -1.20 -3.85 3.07
CA PRO A 73 -1.54 -3.90 4.49
C PRO A 73 -2.58 -2.82 4.83
N LEU A 74 -3.11 -2.89 6.04
CA LEU A 74 -3.97 -1.86 6.62
C LEU A 74 -5.14 -1.43 5.71
N ALA A 75 -5.87 -2.43 5.17
CA ALA A 75 -7.11 -2.22 4.41
C ALA A 75 -6.97 -1.28 3.20
N GLY A 76 -5.81 -1.26 2.56
CA GLY A 76 -5.59 -0.47 1.34
C GLY A 76 -5.16 0.96 1.57
N LEU A 77 -4.77 1.32 2.79
CA LEU A 77 -4.24 2.66 3.09
C LEU A 77 -2.74 2.77 2.77
N GLU A 78 -2.08 1.64 2.59
CA GLU A 78 -0.67 1.56 2.22
C GLU A 78 -0.49 0.58 1.07
N PHE A 79 0.56 0.79 0.28
CA PHE A 79 0.99 -0.15 -0.75
C PHE A 79 2.50 -0.30 -0.68
N ILE A 80 2.98 -1.53 -0.80
CA ILE A 80 4.40 -1.83 -0.93
C ILE A 80 4.55 -2.64 -2.22
N ASP A 81 5.08 -2.02 -3.26
CA ASP A 81 5.33 -2.70 -4.52
C ASP A 81 6.71 -3.37 -4.46
N LEU A 82 6.73 -4.66 -4.73
CA LEU A 82 7.93 -5.46 -4.87
C LEU A 82 8.09 -5.78 -6.35
N ILE A 83 9.08 -5.19 -6.99
CA ILE A 83 9.28 -5.27 -8.44
C ILE A 83 10.60 -5.97 -8.73
N LYS A 84 10.56 -7.02 -9.56
CA LYS A 84 11.78 -7.72 -9.97
C LYS A 84 12.68 -6.78 -10.77
N SER A 85 13.96 -6.78 -10.41
CA SER A 85 15.00 -6.05 -11.13
C SER A 85 16.16 -6.98 -11.46
N ASN A 86 17.08 -6.54 -12.31
CA ASN A 86 18.25 -7.33 -12.69
C ASN A 86 19.15 -7.69 -11.50
N ALA A 87 19.16 -6.85 -10.47
CA ALA A 87 20.00 -7.02 -9.29
C ALA A 87 19.29 -7.60 -8.08
N GLY A 88 17.98 -7.88 -8.17
CA GLY A 88 17.19 -8.38 -7.06
C GLY A 88 15.76 -7.85 -7.08
N THR A 89 15.42 -7.00 -6.12
CA THR A 89 14.08 -6.43 -6.00
C THR A 89 14.14 -4.93 -5.73
N GLU A 90 13.28 -4.19 -6.41
CA GLU A 90 12.99 -2.78 -6.10
C GLU A 90 11.76 -2.75 -5.20
N VAL A 91 11.83 -2.00 -4.11
CA VAL A 91 10.77 -1.87 -3.13
C VAL A 91 10.27 -0.42 -3.12
N VAL A 92 9.01 -0.21 -3.47
CA VAL A 92 8.42 1.13 -3.50
C VAL A 92 7.29 1.19 -2.49
N TYR A 93 7.44 2.04 -1.49
CA TYR A 93 6.45 2.23 -0.44
C TYR A 93 5.59 3.47 -0.70
N TYR A 94 4.29 3.28 -0.58
CA TYR A 94 3.28 4.32 -0.71
C TYR A 94 2.47 4.41 0.59
N GLY A 95 2.75 5.42 1.40
CA GLY A 95 2.11 5.62 2.70
C GLY A 95 1.12 6.78 2.77
N GLU A 96 0.82 7.43 1.64
CA GLU A 96 -0.05 8.62 1.62
C GLU A 96 -1.46 8.35 2.16
N GLY A 97 -2.01 7.15 1.95
CA GLY A 97 -3.34 6.79 2.45
C GLY A 97 -3.43 6.75 3.97
N THR A 98 -2.29 6.62 4.67
CA THR A 98 -2.26 6.62 6.14
C THR A 98 -2.56 7.99 6.75
N LYS A 99 -2.53 9.05 5.96
CA LYS A 99 -2.88 10.40 6.43
C LYS A 99 -4.34 10.50 6.88
N SER A 100 -5.18 9.57 6.48
CA SER A 100 -6.58 9.51 6.90
C SER A 100 -6.80 8.88 8.28
N ILE A 101 -5.77 8.27 8.87
CA ILE A 101 -5.85 7.63 10.19
C ILE A 101 -5.22 8.51 11.27
N LEU A 102 -5.50 8.16 12.53
CA LEU A 102 -4.92 8.82 13.68
C LEU A 102 -3.42 8.45 13.78
N PHE A 103 -2.55 9.44 13.98
CA PHE A 103 -1.10 9.27 14.06
C PHE A 103 -0.47 8.59 12.82
N PRO A 104 -0.61 9.17 11.62
CA PRO A 104 -0.10 8.57 10.39
C PRO A 104 1.43 8.39 10.40
N GLU A 105 2.17 9.28 11.03
CA GLU A 105 3.63 9.21 11.13
C GLU A 105 4.11 7.97 11.89
N ARG A 106 3.38 7.57 12.92
CA ARG A 106 3.68 6.35 13.68
C ARG A 106 3.54 5.12 12.78
N ARG A 107 2.48 5.05 11.99
CA ARG A 107 2.25 3.93 11.07
C ARG A 107 3.30 3.87 9.98
N ILE A 108 3.62 4.99 9.37
CA ILE A 108 4.67 5.08 8.34
C ILE A 108 6.00 4.60 8.91
N LYS A 109 6.36 5.02 10.10
CA LYS A 109 7.60 4.62 10.76
C LYS A 109 7.67 3.11 11.01
N VAL A 110 6.57 2.51 11.45
CA VAL A 110 6.46 1.06 11.69
C VAL A 110 6.65 0.29 10.38
N THR A 111 5.98 0.71 9.32
CA THR A 111 6.08 0.05 8.01
C THR A 111 7.48 0.19 7.42
N LEU A 112 8.07 1.37 7.48
CA LEU A 112 9.45 1.60 7.02
C LEU A 112 10.45 0.73 7.80
N LYS A 113 10.28 0.60 9.10
CA LYS A 113 11.14 -0.27 9.92
C LYS A 113 11.03 -1.72 9.48
N ALA A 114 9.82 -2.21 9.22
CA ALA A 114 9.60 -3.57 8.70
C ALA A 114 10.32 -3.77 7.37
N ILE A 115 10.15 -2.85 6.42
CA ILE A 115 10.81 -2.89 5.12
C ILE A 115 12.32 -2.95 5.28
N LYS A 116 12.89 -2.01 6.03
CA LYS A 116 14.34 -1.93 6.22
C LYS A 116 14.92 -3.18 6.87
N SER A 117 14.18 -3.82 7.76
CA SER A 117 14.63 -5.04 8.41
C SER A 117 14.70 -6.24 7.46
N CYS A 118 14.05 -6.17 6.31
CA CYS A 118 14.04 -7.24 5.30
C CYS A 118 15.02 -7.01 4.15
N LEU A 119 15.56 -5.81 4.01
CA LEU A 119 16.52 -5.51 2.94
C LEU A 119 17.83 -6.28 3.17
#